data_04187860791a2b42c74cd3fe7410b943
#
_entry.id   04187860791a2b42c74cd3fe7410b943
#
_cell.length_a   1.000
_cell.length_b   1.000
_cell.length_c   1.000
_cell.angle_alpha   90.00
_cell.angle_beta   90.00
_cell.angle_gamma   90.00
#
_symmetry.space_group_name_H-M   'P 1'
#
loop_
_entity.id
_entity.type
_entity.pdbx_description
1 polymer ?
#
loop_
_entity_poly.entity_id
_entity_poly.type
_entity_poly.pdbx_seq_one_letter_code
_entity_poly.pdbx_strand_id
1 'polypeptide(L)'
;MKNLVAPSILAADFANLQRDIEMVNNSNADWFHIDIMDGVFVPNISFGMPVLKAIAKHAKKTIDVHLMIVDPDRYINTFANLGANILTVHYEACTHLHRTIQAIKTSGMQAGVAVNPHTPIAVLEDIITDLDIVCLMSVNPGFGGQSFIENTYKKTNQLKHLIEFTKSGCKIEIDGGVTNKNANALIEAGANVLVAGSYVFGAKNPTETIADLKNSIG
;
A
#
# COMPACT_ATOMS: atom_id res chain seq x y z
N MET A 1 -2.76 -18.48 -4.00
CA MET A 1 -3.83 -17.46 -3.85
C MET A 1 -3.74 -16.51 -5.03
N LYS A 2 -4.87 -15.93 -5.49
CA LYS A 2 -4.85 -14.96 -6.59
C LYS A 2 -4.27 -13.64 -6.06
N ASN A 3 -3.24 -13.08 -6.71
CA ASN A 3 -2.64 -11.80 -6.34
C ASN A 3 -3.66 -10.66 -6.44
N LEU A 4 -3.48 -9.63 -5.62
CA LEU A 4 -4.26 -8.40 -5.61
C LEU A 4 -3.46 -7.28 -6.29
N VAL A 5 -4.16 -6.39 -6.99
CA VAL A 5 -3.56 -5.22 -7.65
C VAL A 5 -4.20 -3.94 -7.12
N ALA A 6 -3.36 -3.03 -6.65
CA ALA A 6 -3.74 -1.75 -6.05
C ALA A 6 -3.08 -0.59 -6.83
N PRO A 7 -3.75 0.01 -7.83
CA PRO A 7 -3.23 1.20 -8.50
C PRO A 7 -3.07 2.37 -7.51
N SER A 8 -1.85 2.96 -7.43
CA SER A 8 -1.60 4.13 -6.60
C SER A 8 -2.10 5.40 -7.28
N ILE A 9 -3.06 6.07 -6.63
CA ILE A 9 -3.66 7.32 -7.11
C ILE A 9 -2.66 8.48 -7.10
N LEU A 10 -1.52 8.34 -6.43
CA LEU A 10 -0.45 9.36 -6.49
C LEU A 10 -0.01 9.65 -7.94
N ALA A 11 -0.14 8.70 -8.86
CA ALA A 11 0.22 8.84 -10.26
C ALA A 11 -0.95 9.18 -11.20
N ALA A 12 -2.16 9.39 -10.67
CA ALA A 12 -3.34 9.75 -11.44
C ALA A 12 -3.29 11.21 -11.94
N ASP A 13 -4.12 11.53 -12.92
CA ASP A 13 -4.33 12.90 -13.37
C ASP A 13 -5.27 13.65 -12.42
N PHE A 14 -4.70 14.45 -11.52
CA PHE A 14 -5.48 15.20 -10.53
C PHE A 14 -6.43 16.23 -11.13
N ALA A 15 -6.20 16.69 -12.37
CA ALA A 15 -7.14 17.55 -13.08
C ALA A 15 -8.38 16.77 -13.58
N ASN A 16 -8.30 15.45 -13.69
CA ASN A 16 -9.36 14.55 -14.15
C ASN A 16 -9.54 13.34 -13.22
N LEU A 17 -9.39 13.53 -11.93
CA LEU A 17 -9.32 12.45 -10.92
C LEU A 17 -10.55 11.51 -10.98
N GLN A 18 -11.75 12.03 -11.18
CA GLN A 18 -12.96 11.20 -11.30
C GLN A 18 -12.85 10.20 -12.46
N ARG A 19 -12.36 10.62 -13.63
CA ARG A 19 -12.15 9.75 -14.78
C ARG A 19 -11.23 8.57 -14.41
N ASP A 20 -10.14 8.85 -13.71
CA ASP A 20 -9.16 7.84 -13.33
C ASP A 20 -9.69 6.89 -12.25
N ILE A 21 -10.51 7.38 -11.32
CA ILE A 21 -11.23 6.53 -10.35
C ILE A 21 -12.21 5.60 -11.08
N GLU A 22 -12.97 6.12 -12.04
CA GLU A 22 -13.92 5.31 -12.82
C GLU A 22 -13.19 4.25 -13.66
N MET A 23 -12.03 4.58 -14.23
CA MET A 23 -11.17 3.63 -14.94
C MET A 23 -10.73 2.49 -14.00
N VAL A 24 -10.25 2.79 -12.80
CA VAL A 24 -9.85 1.77 -11.81
C VAL A 24 -11.06 0.95 -11.35
N ASN A 25 -12.24 1.56 -11.12
CA ASN A 25 -13.46 0.85 -10.78
C ASN A 25 -13.84 -0.20 -11.83
N ASN A 26 -13.68 0.13 -13.12
CA ASN A 26 -14.06 -0.72 -14.25
C ASN A 26 -12.95 -1.70 -14.69
N SER A 27 -11.78 -1.64 -14.09
CA SER A 27 -10.63 -2.52 -14.37
C SER A 27 -10.64 -3.77 -13.47
N ASN A 28 -9.64 -4.63 -13.66
CA ASN A 28 -9.39 -5.81 -12.82
C ASN A 28 -8.62 -5.49 -11.52
N ALA A 29 -8.42 -4.20 -11.17
CA ALA A 29 -7.86 -3.80 -9.89
C ALA A 29 -8.74 -4.30 -8.73
N ASP A 30 -8.15 -4.52 -7.58
CA ASP A 30 -8.86 -4.93 -6.36
C ASP A 30 -9.05 -3.76 -5.40
N TRP A 31 -8.05 -2.90 -5.28
CA TRP A 31 -8.02 -1.79 -4.34
C TRP A 31 -7.65 -0.47 -5.04
N PHE A 32 -7.86 0.62 -4.32
CA PHE A 32 -7.24 1.92 -4.55
C PHE A 32 -6.14 2.11 -3.51
N HIS A 33 -4.92 2.38 -3.93
CA HIS A 33 -3.84 2.74 -3.01
C HIS A 33 -3.67 4.26 -2.95
N ILE A 34 -3.69 4.82 -1.73
CA ILE A 34 -3.77 6.26 -1.47
C ILE A 34 -2.58 6.71 -0.63
N ASP A 35 -1.60 7.33 -1.27
CA ASP A 35 -0.35 7.79 -0.67
C ASP A 35 -0.50 9.20 -0.08
N ILE A 36 -0.56 9.33 1.25
CA ILE A 36 -0.64 10.61 1.97
C ILE A 36 0.73 10.98 2.52
N MET A 37 1.22 12.15 2.16
CA MET A 37 2.56 12.66 2.52
C MET A 37 2.46 14.06 3.11
N ASP A 38 3.21 14.32 4.19
CA ASP A 38 3.17 15.56 4.97
C ASP A 38 4.37 16.51 4.76
N GLY A 39 5.36 16.11 3.97
CA GLY A 39 6.59 16.89 3.77
C GLY A 39 7.55 16.86 4.96
N VAL A 40 7.29 16.06 5.99
CA VAL A 40 8.11 15.92 7.21
C VAL A 40 8.68 14.51 7.30
N PHE A 41 7.84 13.48 7.27
CA PHE A 41 8.29 12.08 7.24
C PHE A 41 9.00 11.75 5.92
N VAL A 42 8.50 12.31 4.81
CA VAL A 42 9.11 12.23 3.48
C VAL A 42 9.27 13.64 2.89
N PRO A 43 10.28 13.88 2.01
CA PRO A 43 10.55 15.20 1.45
C PRO A 43 9.59 15.58 0.31
N ASN A 44 8.31 15.26 0.45
CA ASN A 44 7.25 15.56 -0.50
C ASN A 44 5.92 15.75 0.22
N ILE A 45 5.06 16.60 -0.35
CA ILE A 45 3.66 16.76 0.05
C ILE A 45 2.80 16.25 -1.10
N SER A 46 1.92 15.27 -0.85
CA SER A 46 1.03 14.76 -1.88
C SER A 46 -0.35 15.46 -1.82
N PHE A 47 -1.24 14.91 -1.09
CA PHE A 47 -2.61 15.40 -0.88
C PHE A 47 -3.12 14.86 0.46
N GLY A 48 -4.33 15.25 0.86
CA GLY A 48 -4.87 14.86 2.17
C GLY A 48 -6.37 14.60 2.12
N MET A 49 -7.03 14.83 3.26
CA MET A 49 -8.41 14.51 3.53
C MET A 49 -9.42 14.97 2.45
N PRO A 50 -9.31 16.20 1.86
CA PRO A 50 -10.26 16.64 0.83
C PRO A 50 -10.22 15.75 -0.42
N VAL A 51 -9.04 15.31 -0.84
CA VAL A 51 -8.88 14.42 -2.01
C VAL A 51 -9.37 13.02 -1.69
N LEU A 52 -9.02 12.46 -0.52
CA LEU A 52 -9.57 11.17 -0.09
C LEU A 52 -11.10 11.18 -0.04
N LYS A 53 -11.71 12.26 0.48
CA LYS A 53 -13.18 12.42 0.47
C LYS A 53 -13.76 12.40 -0.94
N ALA A 54 -13.08 13.02 -1.91
CA ALA A 54 -13.51 13.00 -3.30
C ALA A 54 -13.36 11.59 -3.91
N ILE A 55 -12.26 10.89 -3.62
CA ILE A 55 -12.05 9.50 -4.06
C ILE A 55 -13.13 8.59 -3.49
N ALA A 56 -13.35 8.63 -2.17
CA ALA A 56 -14.33 7.79 -1.48
C ALA A 56 -15.77 7.94 -2.00
N LYS A 57 -16.12 9.12 -2.51
CA LYS A 57 -17.43 9.38 -3.12
C LYS A 57 -17.66 8.55 -4.40
N HIS A 58 -16.60 8.24 -5.13
CA HIS A 58 -16.67 7.59 -6.44
C HIS A 58 -16.09 6.16 -6.45
N ALA A 59 -15.21 5.83 -5.51
CA ALA A 59 -14.59 4.51 -5.39
C ALA A 59 -15.62 3.43 -5.07
N LYS A 60 -15.52 2.28 -5.75
CA LYS A 60 -16.36 1.08 -5.56
C LYS A 60 -15.57 -0.13 -5.07
N LYS A 61 -14.29 0.07 -4.80
CA LYS A 61 -13.35 -0.96 -4.36
C LYS A 61 -12.72 -0.54 -3.04
N THR A 62 -12.03 -1.45 -2.39
CA THR A 62 -11.32 -1.19 -1.13
C THR A 62 -10.41 0.02 -1.25
N ILE A 63 -10.48 0.92 -0.29
CA ILE A 63 -9.61 2.09 -0.16
C ILE A 63 -8.54 1.74 0.88
N ASP A 64 -7.33 1.57 0.40
CA ASP A 64 -6.13 1.32 1.16
C ASP A 64 -5.33 2.62 1.28
N VAL A 65 -5.23 3.15 2.49
CA VAL A 65 -4.57 4.44 2.78
C VAL A 65 -3.22 4.20 3.41
N HIS A 66 -2.16 4.65 2.73
CA HIS A 66 -0.79 4.59 3.17
C HIS A 66 -0.33 5.96 3.67
N LEU A 67 -0.04 6.05 4.98
CA LEU A 67 0.36 7.28 5.64
C LEU A 67 1.87 7.40 5.75
N MET A 68 2.46 8.22 4.92
CA MET A 68 3.86 8.69 5.02
C MET A 68 3.92 10.03 5.74
N ILE A 69 3.49 10.04 7.01
CA ILE A 69 3.37 11.23 7.85
C ILE A 69 3.91 10.97 9.26
N VAL A 70 4.32 12.02 9.96
CA VAL A 70 4.61 11.96 11.38
C VAL A 70 3.32 11.94 12.21
N ASP A 71 3.38 11.38 13.44
CA ASP A 71 2.23 11.33 14.36
C ASP A 71 0.91 10.82 13.73
N PRO A 72 0.87 9.65 13.05
CA PRO A 72 -0.31 9.16 12.35
C PRO A 72 -1.51 8.91 13.27
N ASP A 73 -1.27 8.64 14.56
CA ASP A 73 -2.31 8.39 15.58
C ASP A 73 -3.38 9.49 15.63
N ARG A 74 -2.98 10.75 15.37
CA ARG A 74 -3.87 11.92 15.40
C ARG A 74 -4.98 11.85 14.35
N TYR A 75 -4.79 11.07 13.30
CA TYR A 75 -5.65 11.10 12.12
C TYR A 75 -6.46 9.81 11.92
N ILE A 76 -6.25 8.77 12.73
CA ILE A 76 -6.89 7.45 12.58
C ILE A 76 -8.39 7.57 12.42
N ASN A 77 -9.08 8.22 13.37
CA ASN A 77 -10.53 8.40 13.30
C ASN A 77 -10.98 9.25 12.10
N THR A 78 -10.15 10.20 11.67
CA THR A 78 -10.44 11.03 10.51
C THR A 78 -10.45 10.19 9.23
N PHE A 79 -9.46 9.33 9.04
CA PHE A 79 -9.37 8.45 7.87
C PHE A 79 -10.48 7.39 7.87
N ALA A 80 -10.82 6.81 9.03
CA ALA A 80 -11.97 5.91 9.16
C ALA A 80 -13.28 6.59 8.73
N ASN A 81 -13.54 7.80 9.22
CA ASN A 81 -14.74 8.56 8.87
C ASN A 81 -14.79 9.01 7.39
N LEU A 82 -13.64 9.06 6.72
CA LEU A 82 -13.54 9.37 5.30
C LEU A 82 -13.68 8.15 4.40
N GLY A 83 -13.84 6.96 4.96
CA GLY A 83 -14.11 5.74 4.23
C GLY A 83 -12.88 4.89 3.90
N ALA A 84 -11.75 5.10 4.57
CA ALA A 84 -10.63 4.18 4.49
C ALA A 84 -11.04 2.80 5.01
N ASN A 85 -10.73 1.75 4.26
CA ASN A 85 -10.96 0.37 4.67
C ASN A 85 -9.72 -0.23 5.34
N ILE A 86 -8.56 0.22 4.90
CA ILE A 86 -7.23 -0.17 5.38
C ILE A 86 -6.48 1.11 5.71
N LEU A 87 -5.78 1.13 6.83
CA LEU A 87 -4.88 2.21 7.19
C LEU A 87 -3.50 1.65 7.50
N THR A 88 -2.54 1.98 6.66
CA THR A 88 -1.14 1.58 6.76
C THR A 88 -0.30 2.74 7.28
N VAL A 89 0.39 2.53 8.40
CA VAL A 89 1.30 3.49 9.02
C VAL A 89 2.73 2.99 8.97
N HIS A 90 3.70 3.90 8.90
CA HIS A 90 5.10 3.48 8.95
C HIS A 90 5.54 3.07 10.36
N TYR A 91 6.27 1.96 10.45
CA TYR A 91 6.96 1.54 11.68
C TYR A 91 7.78 2.70 12.26
N GLU A 92 8.51 3.38 11.40
CA GLU A 92 9.45 4.46 11.75
C GLU A 92 8.74 5.76 12.20
N ALA A 93 7.45 5.90 11.93
CA ALA A 93 6.64 7.05 12.33
C ALA A 93 5.88 6.85 13.65
N CYS A 94 5.87 5.63 14.21
CA CYS A 94 5.04 5.27 15.35
C CYS A 94 5.89 5.00 16.60
N THR A 95 5.82 5.89 17.59
CA THR A 95 6.50 5.69 18.88
C THR A 95 5.96 4.50 19.67
N HIS A 96 4.63 4.24 19.57
CA HIS A 96 3.94 3.16 20.28
C HIS A 96 3.12 2.32 19.28
N LEU A 97 3.80 1.65 18.37
CA LEU A 97 3.19 0.98 17.21
C LEU A 97 2.04 0.01 17.59
N HIS A 98 2.22 -0.82 18.61
CA HIS A 98 1.15 -1.75 19.05
C HIS A 98 -0.14 -1.00 19.43
N ARG A 99 -0.03 0.12 20.15
CA ARG A 99 -1.19 0.96 20.48
C ARG A 99 -1.85 1.56 19.24
N THR A 100 -1.03 2.01 18.28
CA THR A 100 -1.50 2.55 16.99
C THR A 100 -2.29 1.50 16.22
N ILE A 101 -1.78 0.25 16.12
CA ILE A 101 -2.47 -0.88 15.48
C ILE A 101 -3.84 -1.14 16.13
N GLN A 102 -3.87 -1.19 17.47
CA GLN A 102 -5.14 -1.39 18.21
C GLN A 102 -6.13 -0.26 17.94
N ALA A 103 -5.67 1.00 17.87
CA ALA A 103 -6.54 2.14 17.58
C ALA A 103 -7.11 2.07 16.16
N ILE A 104 -6.30 1.66 15.16
CA ILE A 104 -6.77 1.46 13.79
C ILE A 104 -7.87 0.38 13.76
N LYS A 105 -7.65 -0.77 14.36
CA LYS A 105 -8.65 -1.86 14.43
C LYS A 105 -9.91 -1.45 15.17
N THR A 106 -9.78 -0.73 16.28
CA THR A 106 -10.91 -0.23 17.04
C THR A 106 -11.77 0.76 16.24
N SER A 107 -11.17 1.49 15.30
CA SER A 107 -11.89 2.39 14.39
C SER A 107 -12.61 1.68 13.23
N GLY A 108 -12.52 0.34 13.16
CA GLY A 108 -13.19 -0.49 12.15
C GLY A 108 -12.39 -0.70 10.86
N MET A 109 -11.14 -0.21 10.79
CA MET A 109 -10.25 -0.43 9.64
C MET A 109 -9.36 -1.66 9.84
N GLN A 110 -8.89 -2.26 8.75
CA GLN A 110 -7.76 -3.18 8.75
C GLN A 110 -6.47 -2.40 9.05
N ALA A 111 -5.59 -2.99 9.88
CA ALA A 111 -4.35 -2.35 10.29
C ALA A 111 -3.17 -2.83 9.44
N GLY A 112 -2.53 -1.87 8.75
CA GLY A 112 -1.31 -2.09 8.00
C GLY A 112 -0.09 -1.43 8.66
N VAL A 113 1.09 -2.04 8.48
CA VAL A 113 2.38 -1.45 8.83
C VAL A 113 3.30 -1.44 7.63
N ALA A 114 3.80 -0.28 7.27
CA ALA A 114 4.83 -0.11 6.26
C ALA A 114 6.23 -0.09 6.90
N VAL A 115 7.21 -0.67 6.21
CA VAL A 115 8.62 -0.62 6.61
C VAL A 115 9.49 -0.13 5.47
N ASN A 116 10.38 0.79 5.77
CA ASN A 116 11.35 1.35 4.82
C ASN A 116 12.30 0.26 4.27
N PRO A 117 12.97 0.50 3.13
CA PRO A 117 13.90 -0.47 2.55
C PRO A 117 15.01 -0.93 3.50
N HIS A 118 15.48 -0.04 4.38
CA HIS A 118 16.55 -0.32 5.36
C HIS A 118 16.07 -0.96 6.67
N THR A 119 14.77 -0.94 6.97
CA THR A 119 14.22 -1.49 8.22
C THR A 119 14.12 -3.02 8.14
N PRO A 120 14.72 -3.79 9.06
CA PRO A 120 14.68 -5.26 9.01
C PRO A 120 13.28 -5.80 9.37
N ILE A 121 12.93 -6.97 8.82
CA ILE A 121 11.64 -7.63 9.09
C ILE A 121 11.48 -8.04 10.56
N ALA A 122 12.57 -8.32 11.26
CA ALA A 122 12.56 -8.70 12.68
C ALA A 122 11.84 -7.71 13.60
N VAL A 123 11.73 -6.43 13.23
CA VAL A 123 10.98 -5.43 14.03
C VAL A 123 9.47 -5.73 14.10
N LEU A 124 8.97 -6.63 13.28
CA LEU A 124 7.56 -7.01 13.22
C LEU A 124 7.23 -8.30 13.98
N GLU A 125 8.24 -9.01 14.51
CA GLU A 125 8.06 -10.34 15.11
C GLU A 125 7.01 -10.35 16.22
N ASP A 126 7.01 -9.34 17.10
CA ASP A 126 6.13 -9.27 18.26
C ASP A 126 4.70 -8.78 17.93
N ILE A 127 4.47 -8.28 16.70
CA ILE A 127 3.20 -7.65 16.32
C ILE A 127 2.53 -8.26 15.08
N ILE A 128 3.22 -9.17 14.39
CA ILE A 128 2.76 -9.69 13.10
C ILE A 128 1.38 -10.37 13.15
N THR A 129 1.02 -10.95 14.28
CA THR A 129 -0.29 -11.60 14.49
C THR A 129 -1.43 -10.60 14.63
N ASP A 130 -1.13 -9.34 14.94
CA ASP A 130 -2.09 -8.25 15.06
C ASP A 130 -2.29 -7.49 13.75
N LEU A 131 -1.43 -7.75 12.74
CA LEU A 131 -1.47 -7.06 11.45
C LEU A 131 -2.34 -7.77 10.43
N ASP A 132 -3.05 -6.98 9.64
CA ASP A 132 -3.78 -7.45 8.48
C ASP A 132 -2.92 -7.33 7.20
N ILE A 133 -2.02 -6.34 7.17
CA ILE A 133 -1.13 -6.05 6.03
C ILE A 133 0.24 -5.59 6.52
N VAL A 134 1.30 -6.04 5.85
CA VAL A 134 2.63 -5.42 5.89
C VAL A 134 2.98 -4.91 4.51
N CYS A 135 3.19 -3.59 4.40
CA CYS A 135 3.65 -2.93 3.19
C CYS A 135 5.18 -2.84 3.19
N LEU A 136 5.82 -3.57 2.30
CA LEU A 136 7.26 -3.48 2.09
C LEU A 136 7.56 -2.40 1.06
N MET A 137 8.24 -1.35 1.49
CA MET A 137 8.72 -0.33 0.57
C MET A 137 9.83 -0.91 -0.30
N SER A 138 9.59 -0.94 -1.61
CA SER A 138 10.55 -1.37 -2.62
C SER A 138 11.25 -0.20 -3.33
N VAL A 139 10.98 1.00 -2.86
CA VAL A 139 11.67 2.26 -3.16
C VAL A 139 11.79 3.06 -1.87
N ASN A 140 12.56 4.16 -1.84
CA ASN A 140 12.47 5.09 -0.73
C ASN A 140 11.13 5.84 -0.79
N PRO A 141 10.33 5.89 0.31
CA PRO A 141 9.05 6.58 0.28
C PRO A 141 9.18 8.06 -0.04
N GLY A 142 8.14 8.65 -0.70
CA GLY A 142 8.08 10.07 -0.98
C GLY A 142 7.85 10.45 -2.45
N PHE A 143 8.25 9.64 -3.42
CA PHE A 143 8.07 9.93 -4.84
C PHE A 143 7.72 8.68 -5.65
N GLY A 144 6.86 8.85 -6.65
CA GLY A 144 6.59 7.82 -7.65
C GLY A 144 7.71 7.70 -8.71
N GLY A 145 7.68 6.63 -9.53
CA GLY A 145 8.57 6.47 -10.69
C GLY A 145 10.02 6.12 -10.37
N GLN A 146 10.33 5.71 -9.14
CA GLN A 146 11.68 5.30 -8.72
C GLN A 146 12.02 3.87 -9.20
N SER A 147 13.32 3.58 -9.26
CA SER A 147 13.84 2.25 -9.55
C SER A 147 13.60 1.30 -8.39
N PHE A 148 13.17 0.09 -8.70
CA PHE A 148 12.93 -0.99 -7.74
C PHE A 148 14.22 -1.40 -7.01
N ILE A 149 14.13 -1.66 -5.71
CA ILE A 149 15.24 -2.11 -4.85
C ILE A 149 15.20 -3.63 -4.75
N GLU A 150 16.17 -4.31 -5.35
CA GLU A 150 16.25 -5.78 -5.44
C GLU A 150 16.22 -6.52 -4.08
N ASN A 151 16.73 -5.89 -3.01
CA ASN A 151 16.69 -6.48 -1.66
C ASN A 151 15.25 -6.75 -1.17
N THR A 152 14.25 -6.17 -1.82
CA THR A 152 12.84 -6.41 -1.52
C THR A 152 12.45 -7.88 -1.66
N TYR A 153 12.98 -8.62 -2.65
CA TYR A 153 12.71 -10.05 -2.77
C TYR A 153 13.12 -10.83 -1.53
N LYS A 154 14.32 -10.55 -0.99
CA LYS A 154 14.80 -11.15 0.24
C LYS A 154 13.89 -10.81 1.42
N LYS A 155 13.51 -9.55 1.58
CA LYS A 155 12.61 -9.09 2.66
C LYS A 155 11.23 -9.73 2.54
N THR A 156 10.68 -9.84 1.33
CA THR A 156 9.40 -10.50 1.07
C THR A 156 9.43 -11.96 1.52
N ASN A 157 10.50 -12.69 1.17
CA ASN A 157 10.68 -14.08 1.59
C ASN A 157 10.83 -14.22 3.12
N GLN A 158 11.61 -13.33 3.76
CA GLN A 158 11.72 -13.31 5.23
C GLN A 158 10.36 -13.07 5.90
N LEU A 159 9.58 -12.13 5.40
CA LEU A 159 8.25 -11.83 5.92
C LEU A 159 7.27 -12.99 5.71
N LYS A 160 7.31 -13.63 4.53
CA LYS A 160 6.55 -14.86 4.26
C LYS A 160 6.82 -15.94 5.30
N HIS A 161 8.10 -16.21 5.59
CA HIS A 161 8.48 -17.19 6.62
C HIS A 161 7.99 -16.81 8.02
N LEU A 162 8.06 -15.53 8.39
CA LEU A 162 7.53 -15.05 9.67
C LEU A 162 6.02 -15.28 9.77
N ILE A 163 5.26 -14.94 8.72
CA ILE A 163 3.81 -15.14 8.64
C ILE A 163 3.45 -16.64 8.73
N GLU A 164 4.16 -17.51 8.02
CA GLU A 164 3.95 -18.94 8.04
C GLU A 164 4.27 -19.53 9.42
N PHE A 165 5.40 -19.14 10.03
CA PHE A 165 5.83 -19.59 11.37
C PHE A 165 4.82 -19.20 12.47
N THR A 166 4.32 -17.96 12.44
CA THR A 166 3.35 -17.45 13.42
C THR A 166 1.91 -17.82 13.09
N LYS A 167 1.66 -18.42 11.91
CA LYS A 167 0.33 -18.70 11.37
C LYS A 167 -0.56 -17.45 11.28
N SER A 168 0.05 -16.29 11.05
CA SER A 168 -0.65 -15.03 10.84
C SER A 168 -1.44 -15.06 9.53
N GLY A 169 -2.59 -14.35 9.49
CA GLY A 169 -3.35 -14.10 8.26
C GLY A 169 -2.89 -12.86 7.49
N CYS A 170 -1.79 -12.24 7.92
CA CYS A 170 -1.27 -11.00 7.35
C CYS A 170 -0.92 -11.14 5.87
N LYS A 171 -1.27 -10.12 5.07
CA LYS A 171 -0.89 -10.03 3.65
C LYS A 171 0.40 -9.24 3.50
N ILE A 172 1.18 -9.62 2.48
CA ILE A 172 2.39 -8.92 2.06
C ILE A 172 2.05 -8.01 0.88
N GLU A 173 2.16 -6.72 1.08
CA GLU A 173 2.02 -5.69 0.05
C GLU A 173 3.40 -5.18 -0.36
N ILE A 174 3.58 -4.93 -1.66
CA ILE A 174 4.82 -4.36 -2.22
C ILE A 174 4.49 -3.02 -2.85
N ASP A 175 5.13 -1.96 -2.36
CA ASP A 175 4.94 -0.61 -2.87
C ASP A 175 6.25 0.01 -3.37
N GLY A 176 6.25 0.34 -4.67
CA GLY A 176 7.32 1.05 -5.36
C GLY A 176 7.98 0.28 -6.49
N GLY A 177 8.01 0.87 -7.68
CA GLY A 177 8.71 0.32 -8.85
C GLY A 177 8.19 -1.02 -9.36
N VAL A 178 6.95 -1.40 -9.02
CA VAL A 178 6.32 -2.63 -9.50
C VAL A 178 5.92 -2.49 -10.96
N THR A 179 6.27 -3.50 -11.74
CA THR A 179 5.98 -3.62 -13.18
C THR A 179 5.76 -5.10 -13.53
N ASN A 180 5.37 -5.40 -14.77
CA ASN A 180 5.28 -6.78 -15.25
C ASN A 180 6.63 -7.53 -15.26
N LYS A 181 7.76 -6.82 -15.20
CA LYS A 181 9.11 -7.42 -15.20
C LYS A 181 9.47 -8.07 -13.87
N ASN A 182 8.92 -7.56 -12.76
CA ASN A 182 9.24 -8.03 -11.40
C ASN A 182 8.04 -8.65 -10.68
N ALA A 183 6.81 -8.49 -11.19
CA ALA A 183 5.59 -8.95 -10.54
C ALA A 183 5.60 -10.47 -10.24
N ASN A 184 5.97 -11.32 -11.20
CA ASN A 184 6.03 -12.78 -11.01
C ASN A 184 7.01 -13.14 -9.89
N ALA A 185 8.23 -12.61 -9.93
CA ALA A 185 9.24 -12.89 -8.91
C ALA A 185 8.82 -12.39 -7.52
N LEU A 186 8.07 -11.28 -7.42
CA LEU A 186 7.51 -10.80 -6.16
C LEU A 186 6.46 -11.75 -5.61
N ILE A 187 5.56 -12.28 -6.46
CA ILE A 187 4.54 -13.24 -6.07
C ILE A 187 5.19 -14.56 -5.62
N GLU A 188 6.19 -15.06 -6.34
CA GLU A 188 6.99 -16.24 -5.95
C GLU A 188 7.65 -16.03 -4.59
N ALA A 189 8.21 -14.84 -4.33
CA ALA A 189 8.79 -14.48 -3.05
C ALA A 189 7.76 -14.42 -1.91
N GLY A 190 6.45 -14.31 -2.22
CA GLY A 190 5.36 -14.34 -1.24
C GLY A 190 4.45 -13.12 -1.23
N ALA A 191 4.61 -12.16 -2.15
CA ALA A 191 3.74 -10.99 -2.24
C ALA A 191 2.28 -11.41 -2.54
N ASN A 192 1.34 -10.73 -1.88
CA ASN A 192 -0.09 -10.92 -2.09
C ASN A 192 -0.73 -9.72 -2.80
N VAL A 193 -0.17 -8.52 -2.59
CA VAL A 193 -0.69 -7.24 -3.11
C VAL A 193 0.42 -6.51 -3.83
N LEU A 194 0.16 -6.08 -5.05
CA LEU A 194 1.08 -5.31 -5.89
C LEU A 194 0.56 -3.89 -6.07
N VAL A 195 1.28 -2.91 -5.52
CA VAL A 195 0.98 -1.50 -5.72
C VAL A 195 1.72 -1.01 -6.96
N ALA A 196 0.99 -0.40 -7.90
CA ALA A 196 1.56 0.14 -9.13
C ALA A 196 0.95 1.50 -9.47
N GLY A 197 1.76 2.55 -9.41
CA GLY A 197 1.36 3.93 -9.75
C GLY A 197 1.70 4.28 -11.20
N SER A 198 2.87 4.86 -11.42
CA SER A 198 3.32 5.36 -12.72
C SER A 198 3.31 4.29 -13.83
N TYR A 199 3.53 3.03 -13.50
CA TYR A 199 3.46 1.93 -14.46
C TYR A 199 2.04 1.75 -15.02
N VAL A 200 1.01 1.95 -14.21
CA VAL A 200 -0.41 1.87 -14.61
C VAL A 200 -0.85 3.17 -15.29
N PHE A 201 -0.76 4.30 -14.59
CA PHE A 201 -1.33 5.57 -15.08
C PHE A 201 -0.53 6.19 -16.23
N GLY A 202 0.74 5.84 -16.39
CA GLY A 202 1.58 6.24 -17.54
C GLY A 202 1.44 5.33 -18.77
N ALA A 203 0.70 4.22 -18.67
CA ALA A 203 0.51 3.29 -19.78
C ALA A 203 -0.46 3.84 -20.84
N LYS A 204 -0.29 3.39 -22.10
CA LYS A 204 -1.27 3.70 -23.17
C LYS A 204 -2.64 3.10 -22.89
N ASN A 205 -2.69 1.94 -22.26
CA ASN A 205 -3.89 1.25 -21.83
C ASN A 205 -3.78 0.82 -20.36
N PRO A 206 -4.13 1.69 -19.41
CA PRO A 206 -4.05 1.39 -17.98
C PRO A 206 -4.84 0.14 -17.55
N THR A 207 -6.02 -0.08 -18.14
CA THR A 207 -6.89 -1.22 -17.82
C THR A 207 -6.23 -2.55 -18.20
N GLU A 208 -5.58 -2.62 -19.36
CA GLU A 208 -4.82 -3.79 -19.81
C GLU A 208 -3.59 -4.03 -18.92
N THR A 209 -2.87 -2.96 -18.59
CA THR A 209 -1.71 -3.02 -17.68
C THR A 209 -2.10 -3.58 -16.31
N ILE A 210 -3.27 -3.20 -15.77
CA ILE A 210 -3.80 -3.76 -14.53
C ILE A 210 -4.15 -5.24 -14.71
N ALA A 211 -4.75 -5.62 -15.84
CA ALA A 211 -5.08 -7.01 -16.13
C ALA A 211 -3.83 -7.89 -16.25
N ASP A 212 -2.77 -7.39 -16.86
CA ASP A 212 -1.48 -8.08 -16.97
C ASP A 212 -0.86 -8.31 -15.58
N LEU A 213 -0.82 -7.30 -14.72
CA LEU A 213 -0.36 -7.45 -13.34
C LEU A 213 -1.23 -8.46 -12.56
N LYS A 214 -2.55 -8.45 -12.77
CA LYS A 214 -3.49 -9.37 -12.12
C LYS A 214 -3.30 -10.82 -12.55
N ASN A 215 -2.85 -11.04 -13.78
CA ASN A 215 -2.59 -12.36 -14.35
C ASN A 215 -1.16 -12.86 -14.12
N SER A 216 -0.32 -12.05 -13.44
CA SER A 216 1.01 -12.49 -13.00
C SER A 216 0.87 -13.70 -12.08
N ILE A 217 1.75 -14.69 -12.28
CA ILE A 217 1.75 -15.97 -11.56
C ILE A 217 3.12 -16.17 -10.91
N GLY A 218 3.11 -16.72 -9.72
CA GLY A 218 4.30 -17.18 -9.02
C GLY A 218 4.56 -18.65 -9.26
#